data_a771a4faf0343e09e018fe5b840d97c0
#
_entry.id   a771a4faf0343e09e018fe5b840d97c0
#
_cell.length_a   1.000
_cell.length_b   1.000
_cell.length_c   1.000
_cell.angle_alpha   90.00
_cell.angle_beta   90.00
_cell.angle_gamma   90.00
#
_symmetry.space_group_name_H-M   'P 1'
#
loop_
_entity.id
_entity.type
_entity.pdbx_description
1 polymer ?
#
loop_
_entity_poly.entity_id
_entity_poly.type
_entity_poly.pdbx_seq_one_letter_code
_entity_poly.pdbx_strand_id
1 'polypeptide(L)'
;MNTIKKFILSSLTDDDGKINKDIISLLFRPIIATLYLLMIVITFAQVIFRYLLNSALPWAGELAIFLFIWIIFLGASIALMRGVHIGVDIFTNFFNSKYKKYNLILINILIIVFCSLVVFGSTPLIIDNFSQKSPALEIRLSYIYACIPISMISMIFISLKKISKILKDL
;
A
#
# COMPACT_ATOMS: atom_id res chain seq x y z
N MET A 1 -9.37 5.43 26.47
CA MET A 1 -10.24 5.73 25.31
C MET A 1 -9.74 6.90 24.44
N ASN A 2 -9.02 7.89 24.98
CA ASN A 2 -8.50 9.04 24.21
C ASN A 2 -7.27 8.73 23.30
N THR A 3 -6.42 7.79 23.67
CA THR A 3 -5.18 7.49 22.94
C THR A 3 -5.43 6.81 21.58
N ILE A 4 -6.37 5.87 21.55
CA ILE A 4 -6.76 5.16 20.31
C ILE A 4 -7.46 6.13 19.34
N LYS A 5 -8.34 7.01 19.88
CA LYS A 5 -9.02 8.03 19.10
C LYS A 5 -8.02 9.05 18.50
N LYS A 6 -6.98 9.42 19.27
CA LYS A 6 -5.92 10.31 18.83
C LYS A 6 -5.03 9.65 17.77
N PHE A 7 -4.73 8.35 17.92
CA PHE A 7 -3.99 7.57 16.93
C PHE A 7 -4.78 7.43 15.62
N ILE A 8 -6.09 7.12 15.70
CA ILE A 8 -6.96 7.05 14.53
C ILE A 8 -7.09 8.43 13.86
N LEU A 9 -7.25 9.50 14.62
CA LEU A 9 -7.29 10.86 14.07
C LEU A 9 -5.96 11.26 13.41
N SER A 10 -4.81 10.96 14.02
CA SER A 10 -3.51 11.26 13.44
C SER A 10 -3.24 10.44 12.16
N SER A 11 -3.81 9.26 12.05
CA SER A 11 -3.73 8.48 10.79
C SER A 11 -4.63 9.02 9.68
N LEU A 12 -5.66 9.80 10.03
CA LEU A 12 -6.61 10.41 9.08
C LEU A 12 -6.22 11.84 8.66
N THR A 13 -5.29 12.47 9.39
CA THR A 13 -4.83 13.84 9.10
C THR A 13 -3.46 13.82 8.44
N ASP A 14 -3.21 14.74 7.51
CA ASP A 14 -1.87 15.04 7.00
C ASP A 14 -1.05 15.80 8.05
N ASP A 15 0.27 15.93 7.82
CA ASP A 15 1.18 16.69 8.69
C ASP A 15 0.71 18.13 8.95
N ASP A 16 -0.10 18.71 8.06
CA ASP A 16 -0.75 20.03 8.21
C ASP A 16 -2.07 19.99 9.01
N GLY A 17 -2.45 18.86 9.60
CA GLY A 17 -3.69 18.72 10.37
C GLY A 17 -4.98 18.74 9.53
N LYS A 18 -4.88 18.76 8.20
CA LYS A 18 -6.03 18.70 7.29
C LYS A 18 -6.41 17.27 6.99
N ILE A 19 -7.70 16.96 7.09
CA ILE A 19 -8.24 15.67 6.65
C ILE A 19 -8.05 15.58 5.15
N ASN A 20 -7.17 14.67 4.71
CA ASN A 20 -6.96 14.43 3.30
C ASN A 20 -8.19 13.74 2.74
N LYS A 21 -9.05 14.52 2.06
CA LYS A 21 -10.34 14.07 1.49
C LYS A 21 -10.18 13.27 0.19
N ASP A 22 -8.97 12.86 -0.17
CA ASP A 22 -8.79 12.00 -1.32
C ASP A 22 -9.45 10.65 -1.08
N ILE A 23 -10.34 10.26 -1.99
CA ILE A 23 -11.13 9.01 -1.93
C ILE A 23 -10.23 7.80 -1.64
N ILE A 24 -9.05 7.75 -2.24
CA ILE A 24 -8.09 6.66 -2.06
C ILE A 24 -7.60 6.58 -0.60
N SER A 25 -7.29 7.73 0.03
CA SER A 25 -6.84 7.75 1.43
C SER A 25 -7.96 7.36 2.38
N LEU A 26 -9.17 7.83 2.10
CA LEU A 26 -10.35 7.53 2.91
C LEU A 26 -10.68 6.04 2.90
N LEU A 27 -10.44 5.38 1.78
CA LEU A 27 -10.75 3.96 1.58
C LEU A 27 -9.61 3.05 2.08
N PHE A 28 -8.37 3.35 1.74
CA PHE A 28 -7.25 2.46 2.04
C PHE A 28 -6.76 2.54 3.48
N ARG A 29 -6.80 3.71 4.13
CA ARG A 29 -6.34 3.86 5.52
C ARG A 29 -7.06 2.94 6.50
N PRO A 30 -8.41 2.94 6.57
CA PRO A 30 -9.11 2.04 7.50
C PRO A 30 -8.91 0.56 7.13
N ILE A 31 -8.85 0.22 5.84
CA ILE A 31 -8.58 -1.15 5.40
C ILE A 31 -7.20 -1.60 5.91
N ILE A 32 -6.15 -0.82 5.65
CA ILE A 32 -4.78 -1.15 6.10
C ILE A 32 -4.72 -1.26 7.63
N ALA A 33 -5.34 -0.34 8.36
CA ALA A 33 -5.36 -0.37 9.81
C ALA A 33 -6.03 -1.64 10.35
N THR A 34 -7.15 -2.06 9.74
CA THR A 34 -7.86 -3.29 10.10
C THR A 34 -7.04 -4.53 9.77
N LEU A 35 -6.44 -4.60 8.57
CA LEU A 35 -5.58 -5.71 8.16
C LEU A 35 -4.35 -5.83 9.07
N TYR A 36 -3.76 -4.70 9.45
CA TYR A 36 -2.61 -4.66 10.35
C TYR A 36 -2.95 -5.16 11.75
N LEU A 37 -4.08 -4.69 12.32
CA LEU A 37 -4.58 -5.16 13.60
C LEU A 37 -4.86 -6.67 13.57
N LEU A 38 -5.52 -7.15 12.52
CA LEU A 38 -5.82 -8.56 12.34
C LEU A 38 -4.52 -9.40 12.25
N MET A 39 -3.53 -8.92 11.50
CA MET A 39 -2.22 -9.58 11.39
C MET A 39 -1.53 -9.68 12.75
N ILE A 40 -1.55 -8.62 13.56
CA ILE A 40 -0.96 -8.64 14.91
C ILE A 40 -1.67 -9.70 15.78
N VAL A 41 -2.99 -9.70 15.81
CA VAL A 41 -3.78 -10.64 16.63
C VAL A 41 -3.50 -12.08 16.22
N ILE A 42 -3.47 -12.37 14.91
CA ILE A 42 -3.20 -13.73 14.39
C ILE A 42 -1.78 -14.17 14.72
N THR A 43 -0.79 -13.28 14.52
CA THR A 43 0.61 -13.60 14.83
C THR A 43 0.80 -13.83 16.31
N PHE A 44 0.16 -13.03 17.17
CA PHE A 44 0.21 -13.21 18.62
C PHE A 44 -0.46 -14.52 19.04
N ALA A 45 -1.64 -14.83 18.49
CA ALA A 45 -2.31 -16.11 18.72
C ALA A 45 -1.43 -17.29 18.30
N GLN A 46 -0.76 -17.20 17.13
CA GLN A 46 0.15 -18.25 16.65
C GLN A 46 1.29 -18.53 17.64
N VAL A 47 1.86 -17.47 18.26
CA VAL A 47 2.89 -17.61 19.29
C VAL A 47 2.35 -18.34 20.53
N ILE A 48 1.17 -17.93 21.02
CA ILE A 48 0.52 -18.57 22.17
C ILE A 48 0.27 -20.05 21.89
N PHE A 49 -0.35 -20.37 20.77
CA PHE A 49 -0.66 -21.77 20.42
C PHE A 49 0.59 -22.62 20.28
N ARG A 50 1.65 -22.07 19.69
CA ARG A 50 2.92 -22.81 19.51
C ARG A 50 3.64 -23.09 20.82
N TYR A 51 3.73 -22.12 21.72
CA TYR A 51 4.58 -22.24 22.92
C TYR A 51 3.83 -22.62 24.19
N LEU A 52 2.55 -22.26 24.34
CA LEU A 52 1.76 -22.60 25.51
C LEU A 52 0.92 -23.87 25.30
N LEU A 53 0.39 -24.06 24.11
CA LEU A 53 -0.49 -25.21 23.81
C LEU A 53 0.23 -26.33 23.04
N ASN A 54 1.52 -26.16 22.70
CA ASN A 54 2.31 -27.10 21.90
C ASN A 54 1.61 -27.54 20.60
N SER A 55 0.75 -26.68 20.05
CA SER A 55 -0.04 -26.95 18.85
C SER A 55 0.28 -25.86 17.81
N ALA A 56 0.88 -26.26 16.69
CA ALA A 56 1.14 -25.32 15.60
C ALA A 56 -0.15 -25.04 14.80
N LEU A 57 -0.34 -23.77 14.39
CA LEU A 57 -1.43 -23.34 13.52
C LEU A 57 -0.86 -23.01 12.12
N PRO A 58 -0.77 -23.96 11.18
CA PRO A 58 -0.16 -23.74 9.86
C PRO A 58 -0.89 -22.64 9.07
N TRP A 59 -2.22 -22.57 9.15
CA TRP A 59 -3.03 -21.59 8.47
C TRP A 59 -2.77 -20.14 8.96
N ALA A 60 -2.38 -19.94 10.22
CA ALA A 60 -2.15 -18.63 10.79
C ALA A 60 -0.91 -17.95 10.17
N GLY A 61 0.14 -18.75 9.89
CA GLY A 61 1.33 -18.25 9.19
C GLY A 61 1.02 -17.81 7.76
N GLU A 62 0.26 -18.62 7.01
CA GLU A 62 -0.16 -18.25 5.65
C GLU A 62 -1.01 -16.98 5.65
N LEU A 63 -2.00 -16.91 6.55
CA LEU A 63 -2.88 -15.74 6.64
C LEU A 63 -2.11 -14.47 6.99
N ALA A 64 -1.14 -14.55 7.89
CA ALA A 64 -0.29 -13.41 8.24
C ALA A 64 0.51 -12.90 7.03
N ILE A 65 1.07 -13.80 6.21
CA ILE A 65 1.79 -13.43 4.98
C ILE A 65 0.83 -12.78 3.98
N PHE A 66 -0.38 -13.31 3.79
CA PHE A 66 -1.35 -12.77 2.86
C PHE A 66 -1.82 -11.35 3.25
N LEU A 67 -2.09 -11.15 4.54
CA LEU A 67 -2.41 -9.83 5.09
C LEU A 67 -1.24 -8.86 4.90
N PHE A 68 -0.01 -9.31 5.14
CA PHE A 68 1.19 -8.52 4.99
C PHE A 68 1.39 -8.03 3.54
N ILE A 69 1.17 -8.90 2.55
CA ILE A 69 1.25 -8.55 1.13
C ILE A 69 0.24 -7.43 0.81
N TRP A 70 -1.01 -7.56 1.23
CA TRP A 70 -2.04 -6.53 1.03
C TRP A 70 -1.67 -5.21 1.71
N ILE A 71 -1.17 -5.26 2.95
CA ILE A 71 -0.74 -4.07 3.71
C ILE A 71 0.37 -3.32 2.96
N ILE A 72 1.39 -4.03 2.46
CA ILE A 72 2.52 -3.41 1.75
C ILE A 72 2.05 -2.72 0.47
N PHE A 73 1.31 -3.41 -0.37
CA PHE A 73 0.89 -2.87 -1.67
C PHE A 73 -0.08 -1.69 -1.51
N LEU A 74 -1.10 -1.79 -0.66
CA LEU A 74 -2.00 -0.69 -0.38
C LEU A 74 -1.28 0.46 0.34
N GLY A 75 -0.36 0.14 1.24
CA GLY A 75 0.47 1.12 1.96
C GLY A 75 1.37 1.92 1.03
N ALA A 76 1.95 1.29 0.00
CA ALA A 76 2.76 1.97 -1.01
C ALA A 76 1.96 3.06 -1.74
N SER A 77 0.69 2.82 -2.04
CA SER A 77 -0.20 3.82 -2.65
C SER A 77 -0.41 5.05 -1.74
N ILE A 78 -0.59 4.82 -0.43
CA ILE A 78 -0.72 5.93 0.54
C ILE A 78 0.60 6.67 0.71
N ALA A 79 1.74 5.96 0.75
CA ALA A 79 3.06 6.58 0.83
C ALA A 79 3.33 7.50 -0.37
N LEU A 80 2.96 7.05 -1.58
CA LEU A 80 3.04 7.88 -2.79
C LEU A 80 2.19 9.14 -2.68
N MET A 81 0.97 9.01 -2.15
CA MET A 81 0.05 10.14 -2.00
C MET A 81 0.60 11.19 -1.03
N ARG A 82 1.17 10.76 0.09
CA ARG A 82 1.77 11.64 1.11
C ARG A 82 3.07 12.31 0.66
N GLY A 83 3.64 11.89 -0.47
CA GLY A 83 4.91 12.42 -0.94
C GLY A 83 6.13 11.90 -0.16
N VAL A 84 5.95 10.91 0.72
CA VAL A 84 7.03 10.33 1.54
C VAL A 84 7.90 9.36 0.71
N HIS A 85 8.24 9.76 -0.51
CA HIS A 85 9.28 9.06 -1.26
C HIS A 85 10.61 9.73 -0.98
N ILE A 86 11.32 9.21 0.01
CA ILE A 86 12.66 9.68 0.43
C ILE A 86 13.59 9.85 -0.78
N GLY A 87 13.52 8.94 -1.76
CA GLY A 87 14.30 9.05 -3.00
C GLY A 87 13.92 10.27 -3.87
N VAL A 88 12.65 10.65 -3.89
CA VAL A 88 12.17 11.81 -4.67
C VAL A 88 12.64 13.10 -4.02
N ASP A 89 12.59 13.20 -2.70
CA ASP A 89 13.00 14.40 -1.97
C ASP A 89 14.52 14.62 -2.03
N ILE A 90 15.31 13.54 -1.97
CA ILE A 90 16.76 13.61 -2.16
C ILE A 90 17.09 14.09 -3.56
N PHE A 91 16.46 13.50 -4.59
CA PHE A 91 16.69 13.89 -5.99
C PHE A 91 16.26 15.34 -6.28
N THR A 92 15.13 15.79 -5.74
CA THR A 92 14.64 17.16 -5.98
C THR A 92 15.47 18.22 -5.27
N ASN A 93 16.14 17.88 -4.16
CA ASN A 93 17.01 18.81 -3.45
C ASN A 93 18.39 19.03 -4.12
N PHE A 94 18.81 18.10 -5.01
CA PHE A 94 20.02 18.28 -5.82
C PHE A 94 19.85 19.25 -6.98
N PHE A 95 18.61 19.60 -7.36
CA PHE A 95 18.36 20.45 -8.52
C PHE A 95 17.94 21.87 -8.12
N ASN A 96 18.40 22.85 -8.92
CA ASN A 96 18.10 24.26 -8.76
C ASN A 96 16.58 24.49 -8.78
N SER A 97 16.08 25.40 -7.97
CA SER A 97 14.65 25.71 -7.76
C SER A 97 13.84 25.85 -9.06
N LYS A 98 14.48 26.31 -10.14
CA LYS A 98 13.86 26.52 -11.46
C LYS A 98 13.45 25.22 -12.16
N TYR A 99 14.16 24.11 -11.91
CA TYR A 99 13.91 22.80 -12.56
C TYR A 99 13.11 21.84 -11.68
N LYS A 100 12.82 22.22 -10.43
CA LYS A 100 12.13 21.36 -9.46
C LYS A 100 10.77 20.87 -9.96
N LYS A 101 9.99 21.71 -10.63
CA LYS A 101 8.67 21.35 -11.17
C LYS A 101 8.77 20.33 -12.31
N TYR A 102 9.72 20.53 -13.24
CA TYR A 102 9.96 19.59 -14.36
C TYR A 102 10.42 18.23 -13.87
N ASN A 103 11.30 18.20 -12.87
CA ASN A 103 11.72 16.95 -12.23
C ASN A 103 10.57 16.19 -11.56
N LEU A 104 9.68 16.90 -10.85
CA LEU A 104 8.51 16.29 -10.25
C LEU A 104 7.58 15.67 -11.29
N ILE A 105 7.40 16.32 -12.44
CA ILE A 105 6.62 15.78 -13.55
C ILE A 105 7.30 14.52 -14.09
N LEU A 106 8.61 14.58 -14.36
CA LEU A 106 9.38 13.44 -14.88
C LEU A 106 9.27 12.22 -13.96
N ILE A 107 9.46 12.41 -12.66
CA ILE A 107 9.36 11.32 -11.67
C ILE A 107 7.96 10.71 -11.69
N ASN A 108 6.90 11.52 -11.70
CA ASN A 108 5.53 10.99 -11.74
C ASN A 108 5.25 10.24 -13.06
N ILE A 109 5.82 10.66 -14.17
CA ILE A 109 5.74 9.92 -15.46
C ILE A 109 6.45 8.56 -15.33
N LEU A 110 7.65 8.53 -14.76
CA LEU A 110 8.38 7.27 -14.54
C LEU A 110 7.60 6.31 -13.63
N ILE A 111 6.95 6.83 -12.58
CA ILE A 111 6.08 6.04 -11.71
C ILE A 111 4.90 5.45 -12.50
N ILE A 112 4.26 6.22 -13.37
CA ILE A 112 3.15 5.75 -14.21
C ILE A 112 3.62 4.63 -15.15
N VAL A 113 4.75 4.82 -15.82
CA VAL A 113 5.33 3.80 -16.72
C VAL A 113 5.63 2.52 -15.93
N PHE A 114 6.33 2.63 -14.80
CA PHE A 114 6.65 1.48 -13.95
C PHE A 114 5.39 0.75 -13.49
N CYS A 115 4.41 1.48 -12.93
CA CYS A 115 3.17 0.88 -12.46
C CYS A 115 2.39 0.19 -13.60
N SER A 116 2.39 0.78 -14.80
CA SER A 116 1.74 0.19 -15.97
C SER A 116 2.41 -1.14 -16.37
N LEU A 117 3.74 -1.19 -16.40
CA LEU A 117 4.48 -2.42 -16.66
C LEU A 117 4.18 -3.51 -15.62
N VAL A 118 4.09 -3.13 -14.34
CA VAL A 118 3.76 -4.07 -13.26
C VAL A 118 2.32 -4.58 -13.39
N VAL A 119 1.36 -3.73 -13.78
CA VAL A 119 -0.03 -4.16 -14.04
C VAL A 119 -0.06 -5.21 -15.16
N PHE A 120 0.61 -4.95 -16.29
CA PHE A 120 0.68 -5.91 -17.37
C PHE A 120 1.37 -7.21 -16.95
N GLY A 121 2.50 -7.13 -16.23
CA GLY A 121 3.24 -8.30 -15.76
C GLY A 121 2.51 -9.11 -14.67
N SER A 122 1.65 -8.48 -13.89
CA SER A 122 0.87 -9.17 -12.84
C SER A 122 -0.37 -9.90 -13.37
N THR A 123 -0.84 -9.56 -14.58
CA THR A 123 -2.02 -10.20 -15.18
C THR A 123 -1.83 -11.70 -15.41
N PRO A 124 -0.78 -12.19 -16.11
CA PRO A 124 -0.53 -13.62 -16.25
C PRO A 124 -0.33 -14.30 -14.92
N LEU A 125 0.36 -13.66 -13.96
CA LEU A 125 0.54 -14.20 -12.62
C LEU A 125 -0.80 -14.51 -11.93
N ILE A 126 -1.80 -13.65 -12.08
CA ILE A 126 -3.13 -13.85 -11.48
C ILE A 126 -3.88 -14.97 -12.21
N ILE A 127 -3.80 -15.01 -13.54
CA ILE A 127 -4.48 -16.02 -14.37
C ILE A 127 -3.91 -17.41 -14.11
N ASP A 128 -2.60 -17.57 -14.14
CA ASP A 128 -1.92 -18.87 -13.95
C ASP A 128 -2.14 -19.44 -12.55
N ASN A 129 -2.25 -18.55 -11.54
CA ASN A 129 -2.49 -18.96 -10.16
C ASN A 129 -3.99 -19.01 -9.78
N PHE A 130 -4.90 -18.90 -10.74
CA PHE A 130 -6.34 -18.95 -10.45
C PHE A 130 -6.81 -20.33 -9.98
N SER A 131 -6.21 -21.40 -10.49
CA SER A 131 -6.48 -22.78 -10.07
C SER A 131 -5.68 -23.23 -8.84
N GLN A 132 -4.61 -22.51 -8.51
CA GLN A 132 -3.74 -22.86 -7.38
C GLN A 132 -4.33 -22.38 -6.06
N LYS A 133 -4.30 -23.26 -5.06
CA LYS A 133 -4.75 -22.97 -3.70
C LYS A 133 -3.56 -22.99 -2.74
N SER A 134 -3.66 -22.21 -1.67
CA SER A 134 -2.68 -22.27 -0.59
C SER A 134 -2.79 -23.59 0.18
N PRO A 135 -1.68 -24.10 0.71
CA PRO A 135 -1.63 -25.43 1.34
C PRO A 135 -2.49 -25.57 2.60
N ALA A 136 -2.57 -24.53 3.44
CA ALA A 136 -3.24 -24.60 4.73
C ALA A 136 -4.62 -23.93 4.74
N LEU A 137 -4.80 -22.83 4.01
CA LEU A 137 -6.07 -22.06 3.97
C LEU A 137 -6.96 -22.47 2.79
N GLU A 138 -6.42 -23.19 1.80
CA GLU A 138 -7.10 -23.53 0.54
C GLU A 138 -7.66 -22.32 -0.23
N ILE A 139 -7.17 -21.11 0.06
CA ILE A 139 -7.52 -19.88 -0.63
C ILE A 139 -6.78 -19.82 -1.97
N ARG A 140 -7.45 -19.40 -3.02
CA ARG A 140 -6.83 -19.21 -4.34
C ARG A 140 -5.77 -18.10 -4.27
N LEU A 141 -4.56 -18.41 -4.74
CA LEU A 141 -3.43 -17.46 -4.72
C LEU A 141 -3.70 -16.22 -5.57
N SER A 142 -4.56 -16.32 -6.59
CA SER A 142 -4.97 -15.18 -7.42
C SER A 142 -5.59 -14.03 -6.61
N TYR A 143 -6.33 -14.32 -5.51
CA TYR A 143 -6.88 -13.26 -4.65
C TYR A 143 -5.79 -12.49 -3.91
N ILE A 144 -4.68 -13.16 -3.59
CA ILE A 144 -3.57 -12.54 -2.91
C ILE A 144 -2.82 -11.63 -3.87
N TYR A 145 -2.56 -12.11 -5.09
CA TYR A 145 -1.88 -11.34 -6.12
C TYR A 145 -2.71 -10.19 -6.69
N ALA A 146 -4.04 -10.21 -6.54
CA ALA A 146 -4.92 -9.13 -6.99
C ALA A 146 -4.62 -7.77 -6.32
N CYS A 147 -3.98 -7.75 -5.14
CA CYS A 147 -3.57 -6.51 -4.50
C CYS A 147 -2.54 -5.73 -5.35
N ILE A 148 -1.75 -6.43 -6.19
CA ILE A 148 -0.71 -5.80 -7.04
C ILE A 148 -1.35 -4.84 -8.04
N PRO A 149 -2.20 -5.28 -8.99
CA PRO A 149 -2.80 -4.35 -9.96
C PRO A 149 -3.70 -3.31 -9.30
N ILE A 150 -4.42 -3.65 -8.21
CA ILE A 150 -5.28 -2.70 -7.49
C ILE A 150 -4.45 -1.53 -6.96
N SER A 151 -3.33 -1.80 -6.31
CA SER A 151 -2.46 -0.74 -5.77
C SER A 151 -1.74 0.02 -6.88
N MET A 152 -1.25 -0.66 -7.94
CA MET A 152 -0.57 0.01 -9.06
C MET A 152 -1.52 0.94 -9.82
N ILE A 153 -2.75 0.55 -10.08
CA ILE A 153 -3.76 1.41 -10.69
C ILE A 153 -4.04 2.63 -9.80
N SER A 154 -4.16 2.44 -8.49
CA SER A 154 -4.33 3.57 -7.57
C SER A 154 -3.12 4.53 -7.58
N MET A 155 -1.89 4.00 -7.69
CA MET A 155 -0.67 4.81 -7.78
C MET A 155 -0.62 5.61 -9.10
N ILE A 156 -1.04 5.01 -10.23
CA ILE A 156 -1.18 5.71 -11.52
C ILE A 156 -2.14 6.89 -11.35
N PHE A 157 -3.30 6.66 -10.74
CA PHE A 157 -4.29 7.71 -10.55
C PHE A 157 -3.78 8.86 -9.65
N ILE A 158 -3.05 8.52 -8.58
CA ILE A 158 -2.41 9.51 -7.70
C ILE A 158 -1.38 10.34 -8.48
N SER A 159 -0.53 9.69 -9.27
CA SER A 159 0.52 10.36 -10.05
C SER A 159 -0.08 11.28 -11.12
N LEU A 160 -1.15 10.87 -11.80
CA LEU A 160 -1.88 11.70 -12.77
C LEU A 160 -2.47 12.96 -12.10
N LYS A 161 -3.08 12.82 -10.92
CA LYS A 161 -3.58 13.96 -10.15
C LYS A 161 -2.46 14.93 -9.76
N LYS A 162 -1.30 14.42 -9.35
CA LYS A 162 -0.13 15.24 -9.00
C LYS A 162 0.38 16.03 -10.21
N ILE A 163 0.52 15.38 -11.37
CA ILE A 163 0.93 16.05 -12.63
C ILE A 163 -0.07 17.14 -12.98
N SER A 164 -1.37 16.84 -12.96
CA SER A 164 -2.42 17.82 -13.27
C SER A 164 -2.38 19.04 -12.33
N LYS A 165 -2.07 18.83 -11.04
CA LYS A 165 -1.92 19.94 -10.09
C LYS A 165 -0.69 20.79 -10.40
N ILE A 166 0.46 20.18 -10.68
CA ILE A 166 1.70 20.90 -11.01
C ILE A 166 1.54 21.71 -12.29
N LEU A 167 0.81 21.19 -13.29
CA LEU A 167 0.55 21.89 -14.55
C LEU A 167 -0.40 23.10 -14.38
N LYS A 168 -1.32 23.06 -13.42
CA LYS A 168 -2.20 24.20 -13.11
C LYS A 168 -1.48 25.32 -12.34
N ASP A 169 -0.39 24.97 -11.66
CA ASP A 169 0.43 25.91 -10.90
C ASP A 169 1.63 26.46 -11.73
N LEU A 170 1.71 26.10 -13.04
CA LEU A 170 2.67 26.62 -14.03
C LEU A 170 2.10 27.83 -14.75
#